data_bb7cd4281b5320bb1f03e5319cad3cc5
#
_entry.id   bb7cd4281b5320bb1f03e5319cad3cc5
#
_cell.length_a   1.000
_cell.length_b   1.000
_cell.length_c   1.000
_cell.angle_alpha   90.00
_cell.angle_beta   90.00
_cell.angle_gamma   90.00
#
_symmetry.space_group_name_H-M   'P 1'
#
loop_
_entity.id
_entity.type
_entity.pdbx_description
1 polymer ?
#
loop_
_entity_poly.entity_id
_entity_poly.type
_entity_poly.pdbx_seq_one_letter_code
_entity_poly.pdbx_strand_id
1 'polypeptide(L)'
;FGKKPEILQANLLAYKTGWNYGETSEDFAVSYKIAPAKMPAGKYRNISGNVALAYGLIAASQQSGLKLFLGSYPITPASDILHELAKQKKFGVITFQAEDEIAAVGSALGASYGGALGITTTSGPGLALKSEMIGLGVMLELPLIIIDVQRGGPSTGLPTKTEQADLLQAMFGRNGESPVVVLAPSTPSDCFDMPIEAAR
;
A
#
# COMPACT_ATOMS: atom_id res chain seq x y z
N PHE A 1 16.00 -6.02 19.66
CA PHE A 1 17.04 -5.46 20.60
C PHE A 1 17.74 -6.53 21.44
N GLY A 2 17.27 -7.79 21.50
CA GLY A 2 17.83 -8.85 22.35
C GLY A 2 19.34 -9.15 22.16
N LYS A 3 19.91 -8.78 21.02
CA LYS A 3 21.36 -8.91 20.74
C LYS A 3 22.22 -7.76 21.31
N LYS A 4 21.60 -6.71 21.88
CA LYS A 4 22.28 -5.53 22.44
C LYS A 4 21.66 -5.19 23.80
N PRO A 5 22.19 -5.80 24.89
CA PRO A 5 21.59 -5.67 26.24
C PRO A 5 21.44 -4.22 26.71
N GLU A 6 22.40 -3.35 26.41
CA GLU A 6 22.37 -1.94 26.84
C GLU A 6 21.20 -1.20 26.17
N ILE A 7 20.95 -1.45 24.89
CA ILE A 7 19.83 -0.85 24.16
C ILE A 7 18.51 -1.40 24.69
N LEU A 8 18.44 -2.69 25.00
CA LEU A 8 17.26 -3.29 25.63
C LEU A 8 16.97 -2.62 26.98
N GLN A 9 17.98 -2.48 27.83
CA GLN A 9 17.82 -1.84 29.14
C GLN A 9 17.39 -0.38 29.02
N ALA A 10 17.99 0.39 28.13
CA ALA A 10 17.61 1.77 27.89
C ALA A 10 16.14 1.89 27.44
N ASN A 11 15.68 1.02 26.53
CA ASN A 11 14.28 0.99 26.09
C ASN A 11 13.32 0.59 27.22
N LEU A 12 13.68 -0.41 28.04
CA LEU A 12 12.88 -0.82 29.19
C LEU A 12 12.78 0.29 30.24
N LEU A 13 13.87 1.01 30.49
CA LEU A 13 13.87 2.14 31.41
C LEU A 13 13.00 3.28 30.91
N ALA A 14 13.15 3.67 29.62
CA ALA A 14 12.34 4.70 29.01
C ALA A 14 10.84 4.33 29.04
N TYR A 15 10.50 3.07 28.71
CA TYR A 15 9.12 2.58 28.77
C TYR A 15 8.54 2.68 30.19
N LYS A 16 9.27 2.20 31.21
CA LYS A 16 8.82 2.27 32.61
C LYS A 16 8.70 3.70 33.12
N THR A 17 9.63 4.58 32.73
CA THR A 17 9.57 5.99 33.11
C THR A 17 8.33 6.67 32.50
N GLY A 18 8.04 6.43 31.22
CA GLY A 18 6.84 6.95 30.57
C GLY A 18 5.56 6.41 31.19
N TRP A 19 5.52 5.11 31.51
CA TRP A 19 4.38 4.51 32.22
C TRP A 19 4.13 5.17 33.58
N ASN A 20 5.17 5.26 34.40
CA ASN A 20 5.07 5.87 35.72
C ASN A 20 4.64 7.34 35.63
N TYR A 21 5.18 8.09 34.67
CA TYR A 21 4.75 9.47 34.42
C TYR A 21 3.25 9.54 34.11
N GLY A 22 2.76 8.69 33.23
CA GLY A 22 1.34 8.64 32.89
C GLY A 22 0.41 8.31 34.08
N GLU A 23 0.89 7.50 35.02
CA GLU A 23 0.12 7.16 36.23
C GLU A 23 0.20 8.21 37.37
N THR A 24 1.26 9.00 37.41
CA THR A 24 1.53 9.88 38.56
C THR A 24 1.40 11.37 38.29
N SER A 25 1.31 11.78 37.01
CA SER A 25 1.34 13.21 36.65
C SER A 25 0.01 13.94 36.82
N GLU A 26 -1.10 13.25 36.97
CA GLU A 26 -2.46 13.83 36.97
C GLU A 26 -2.80 14.69 35.72
N ASP A 27 -1.91 14.69 34.71
CA ASP A 27 -2.09 15.44 33.46
C ASP A 27 -3.23 14.88 32.59
N PHE A 28 -3.65 13.64 32.88
CA PHE A 28 -4.65 12.92 32.09
C PHE A 28 -5.99 12.87 32.84
N ALA A 29 -6.88 13.78 32.50
CA ALA A 29 -8.22 13.87 33.09
C ALA A 29 -9.11 12.65 32.79
N VAL A 30 -8.79 11.88 31.73
CA VAL A 30 -9.57 10.71 31.30
C VAL A 30 -8.63 9.56 30.98
N SER A 31 -8.90 8.38 31.53
CA SER A 31 -8.22 7.14 31.15
C SER A 31 -9.15 6.23 30.36
N TYR A 32 -8.61 5.61 29.32
CA TYR A 32 -9.33 4.66 28.48
C TYR A 32 -8.84 3.24 28.77
N LYS A 33 -9.77 2.29 28.91
CA LYS A 33 -9.47 0.88 29.04
C LYS A 33 -9.90 0.15 27.78
N ILE A 34 -8.92 -0.40 27.06
CA ILE A 34 -9.17 -1.24 25.90
C ILE A 34 -9.29 -2.68 26.37
N ALA A 35 -10.48 -3.26 26.19
CA ALA A 35 -10.69 -4.66 26.51
C ALA A 35 -10.01 -5.57 25.47
N PRO A 36 -9.62 -6.80 25.85
CA PRO A 36 -9.14 -7.79 24.89
C PRO A 36 -10.16 -8.01 23.78
N ALA A 37 -9.68 -8.11 22.54
CA ALA A 37 -10.52 -8.42 21.40
C ALA A 37 -11.17 -9.80 21.54
N LYS A 38 -12.47 -9.91 21.25
CA LYS A 38 -13.19 -11.19 21.21
C LYS A 38 -12.93 -11.85 19.87
N MET A 39 -11.82 -12.56 19.76
CA MET A 39 -11.44 -13.27 18.53
C MET A 39 -11.59 -14.78 18.73
N PRO A 40 -11.97 -15.55 17.68
CA PRO A 40 -11.93 -17.01 17.75
C PRO A 40 -10.52 -17.51 18.09
N ALA A 41 -10.43 -18.66 18.78
CA ALA A 41 -9.13 -19.27 19.04
C ALA A 41 -8.41 -19.62 17.73
N GLY A 42 -7.14 -19.22 17.58
CA GLY A 42 -6.40 -19.45 16.36
C GLY A 42 -4.98 -18.89 16.39
N LYS A 43 -4.26 -19.10 15.28
CA LYS A 43 -2.96 -18.45 15.04
C LYS A 43 -3.20 -17.16 14.27
N TYR A 44 -2.73 -16.07 14.81
CA TYR A 44 -2.85 -14.74 14.21
C TYR A 44 -1.48 -14.17 13.88
N ARG A 45 -1.43 -13.29 12.91
CA ARG A 45 -0.23 -12.56 12.51
C ARG A 45 -0.52 -11.08 12.47
N ASN A 46 0.35 -10.28 13.06
CA ASN A 46 0.36 -8.84 12.82
C ASN A 46 0.88 -8.58 11.41
N ILE A 47 0.05 -7.93 10.59
CA ILE A 47 0.38 -7.60 9.21
C ILE A 47 -0.19 -6.22 8.87
N SER A 48 0.58 -5.40 8.16
CA SER A 48 0.06 -4.15 7.60
C SER A 48 -0.72 -4.40 6.32
N GLY A 49 -1.63 -3.48 5.95
CA GLY A 49 -2.37 -3.55 4.69
C GLY A 49 -1.44 -3.63 3.47
N ASN A 50 -0.36 -2.84 3.44
CA ASN A 50 0.62 -2.85 2.35
C ASN A 50 1.29 -4.22 2.16
N VAL A 51 1.67 -4.90 3.25
CA VAL A 51 2.26 -6.24 3.19
C VAL A 51 1.23 -7.28 2.77
N ALA A 52 0.01 -7.21 3.31
CA ALA A 52 -1.08 -8.10 2.93
C ALA A 52 -1.42 -7.95 1.43
N LEU A 53 -1.48 -6.70 0.94
CA LEU A 53 -1.72 -6.38 -0.45
C LEU A 53 -0.59 -6.92 -1.36
N ALA A 54 0.67 -6.80 -0.97
CA ALA A 54 1.78 -7.40 -1.71
C ALA A 54 1.64 -8.92 -1.84
N TYR A 55 1.17 -9.60 -0.81
CA TYR A 55 0.89 -11.06 -0.89
C TYR A 55 -0.35 -11.36 -1.73
N GLY A 56 -1.38 -10.52 -1.67
CA GLY A 56 -2.55 -10.62 -2.54
C GLY A 56 -2.20 -10.48 -4.02
N LEU A 57 -1.30 -9.56 -4.38
CA LEU A 57 -0.80 -9.41 -5.74
C LEU A 57 -0.05 -10.66 -6.24
N ILE A 58 0.74 -11.30 -5.39
CA ILE A 58 1.40 -12.55 -5.72
C ILE A 58 0.36 -13.65 -5.94
N ALA A 59 -0.65 -13.74 -5.07
CA ALA A 59 -1.73 -14.71 -5.21
C ALA A 59 -2.52 -14.48 -6.52
N ALA A 60 -2.84 -13.23 -6.86
CA ALA A 60 -3.49 -12.85 -8.10
C ALA A 60 -2.67 -13.28 -9.34
N SER A 61 -1.36 -13.02 -9.32
CA SER A 61 -0.43 -13.47 -10.37
C SER A 61 -0.43 -15.00 -10.53
N GLN A 62 -0.37 -15.74 -9.42
CA GLN A 62 -0.37 -17.20 -9.47
C GLN A 62 -1.71 -17.76 -9.97
N GLN A 63 -2.83 -17.16 -9.60
CA GLN A 63 -4.16 -17.60 -10.02
C GLN A 63 -4.46 -17.26 -11.49
N SER A 64 -4.05 -16.09 -11.95
CA SER A 64 -4.22 -15.67 -13.35
C SER A 64 -3.22 -16.31 -14.32
N GLY A 65 -2.11 -16.85 -13.81
CA GLY A 65 -1.00 -17.34 -14.63
C GLY A 65 -0.16 -16.22 -15.28
N LEU A 66 -0.45 -14.96 -14.98
CA LEU A 66 0.28 -13.80 -15.51
C LEU A 66 1.49 -13.47 -14.65
N LYS A 67 2.61 -13.13 -15.25
CA LYS A 67 3.80 -12.67 -14.50
C LYS A 67 3.51 -11.32 -13.86
N LEU A 68 3.81 -11.20 -12.58
CA LEU A 68 3.67 -9.95 -11.84
C LEU A 68 4.81 -8.98 -12.20
N PHE A 69 4.45 -7.82 -12.75
CA PHE A 69 5.37 -6.72 -13.00
C PHE A 69 4.92 -5.49 -12.22
N LEU A 70 5.77 -5.01 -11.31
CA LEU A 70 5.56 -3.77 -10.59
C LEU A 70 6.50 -2.69 -11.14
N GLY A 71 5.93 -1.67 -11.81
CA GLY A 71 6.60 -0.41 -12.12
C GLY A 71 6.24 0.64 -11.07
N SER A 72 7.21 1.09 -10.27
CA SER A 72 6.93 2.02 -9.17
C SER A 72 8.01 3.08 -9.02
N TYR A 73 7.59 4.25 -8.57
CA TYR A 73 8.46 5.29 -8.04
C TYR A 73 8.25 5.38 -6.52
N PRO A 74 9.31 5.45 -5.71
CA PRO A 74 9.19 5.47 -4.26
C PRO A 74 8.42 6.68 -3.75
N ILE A 75 7.35 6.41 -3.01
CA ILE A 75 6.54 7.43 -2.35
C ILE A 75 5.97 6.87 -1.04
N THR A 76 6.08 7.64 0.05
CA THR A 76 5.49 7.26 1.34
C THR A 76 3.97 7.45 1.31
N PRO A 77 3.15 6.47 1.78
CA PRO A 77 3.56 5.20 2.40
C PRO A 77 3.57 3.98 1.45
N ALA A 78 3.42 4.17 0.13
CA ALA A 78 3.29 3.10 -0.86
C ALA A 78 4.57 2.27 -1.08
N SER A 79 5.75 2.82 -0.73
CA SER A 79 7.05 2.16 -0.94
C SER A 79 7.19 0.80 -0.23
N ASP A 80 6.45 0.56 0.85
CA ASP A 80 6.48 -0.72 1.56
C ASP A 80 6.07 -1.89 0.66
N ILE A 81 5.15 -1.66 -0.30
CA ILE A 81 4.70 -2.66 -1.26
C ILE A 81 5.86 -3.04 -2.20
N LEU A 82 6.57 -2.04 -2.73
CA LEU A 82 7.75 -2.25 -3.57
C LEU A 82 8.82 -3.04 -2.79
N HIS A 83 9.12 -2.63 -1.56
CA HIS A 83 10.11 -3.28 -0.72
C HIS A 83 9.75 -4.73 -0.39
N GLU A 84 8.46 -5.02 -0.16
CA GLU A 84 8.02 -6.39 0.11
C GLU A 84 8.07 -7.26 -1.15
N LEU A 85 7.56 -6.77 -2.27
CA LEU A 85 7.57 -7.51 -3.54
C LEU A 85 9.00 -7.78 -4.04
N ALA A 86 9.94 -6.87 -3.84
CA ALA A 86 11.35 -7.06 -4.22
C ALA A 86 12.01 -8.26 -3.51
N LYS A 87 11.51 -8.67 -2.34
CA LYS A 87 11.97 -9.86 -1.61
C LYS A 87 11.42 -11.17 -2.18
N GLN A 88 10.37 -11.11 -3.00
CA GLN A 88 9.57 -12.26 -3.41
C GLN A 88 9.92 -12.79 -4.82
N LYS A 89 11.18 -12.67 -5.22
CA LYS A 89 11.69 -13.12 -6.54
C LYS A 89 11.38 -14.60 -6.86
N LYS A 90 11.30 -15.44 -5.82
CA LYS A 90 10.96 -16.87 -5.96
C LYS A 90 9.59 -17.13 -6.57
N PHE A 91 8.68 -16.14 -6.54
CA PHE A 91 7.36 -16.22 -7.17
C PHE A 91 7.33 -15.61 -8.59
N GLY A 92 8.49 -15.30 -9.17
CA GLY A 92 8.56 -14.71 -10.50
C GLY A 92 8.23 -13.22 -10.56
N VAL A 93 8.19 -12.54 -9.39
CA VAL A 93 7.89 -11.10 -9.31
C VAL A 93 9.03 -10.30 -9.93
N ILE A 94 8.67 -9.40 -10.85
CA ILE A 94 9.56 -8.41 -11.44
C ILE A 94 9.23 -7.05 -10.82
N THR A 95 10.23 -6.41 -10.22
CA THR A 95 10.11 -5.05 -9.69
C THR A 95 11.03 -4.11 -10.45
N PHE A 96 10.47 -3.00 -10.91
CA PHE A 96 11.20 -1.93 -11.60
C PHE A 96 10.96 -0.60 -10.87
N GLN A 97 12.04 0.02 -10.41
CA GLN A 97 12.00 1.35 -9.86
C GLN A 97 12.27 2.36 -10.97
N ALA A 98 11.26 3.16 -11.27
CA ALA A 98 11.35 4.20 -12.29
C ALA A 98 11.93 5.51 -11.72
N GLU A 99 12.24 6.45 -12.60
CA GLU A 99 12.75 7.78 -12.26
C GLU A 99 11.68 8.75 -11.75
N ASP A 100 10.41 8.51 -12.14
CA ASP A 100 9.24 9.27 -11.71
C ASP A 100 7.95 8.45 -11.84
N GLU A 101 6.82 9.03 -11.45
CA GLU A 101 5.50 8.38 -11.50
C GLU A 101 5.01 8.11 -12.92
N ILE A 102 5.36 8.95 -13.88
CA ILE A 102 4.94 8.80 -15.29
C ILE A 102 5.68 7.61 -15.90
N ALA A 103 6.98 7.54 -15.73
CA ALA A 103 7.80 6.41 -16.17
C ALA A 103 7.38 5.10 -15.48
N ALA A 104 7.00 5.17 -14.19
CA ALA A 104 6.53 4.03 -13.43
C ALA A 104 5.25 3.42 -14.02
N VAL A 105 4.22 4.23 -14.26
CA VAL A 105 2.96 3.75 -14.84
C VAL A 105 3.14 3.34 -16.30
N GLY A 106 3.95 4.06 -17.07
CA GLY A 106 4.27 3.71 -18.45
C GLY A 106 4.95 2.34 -18.57
N SER A 107 5.88 2.04 -17.66
CA SER A 107 6.53 0.72 -17.62
C SER A 107 5.56 -0.40 -17.26
N ALA A 108 4.62 -0.16 -16.34
CA ALA A 108 3.58 -1.12 -15.97
C ALA A 108 2.60 -1.36 -17.14
N LEU A 109 2.19 -0.31 -17.84
CA LEU A 109 1.33 -0.41 -19.02
C LEU A 109 2.03 -1.16 -20.16
N GLY A 110 3.33 -0.88 -20.38
CA GLY A 110 4.14 -1.60 -21.36
C GLY A 110 4.31 -3.08 -21.01
N ALA A 111 4.46 -3.41 -19.75
CA ALA A 111 4.49 -4.80 -19.28
C ALA A 111 3.15 -5.50 -19.50
N SER A 112 2.04 -4.82 -19.29
CA SER A 112 0.69 -5.31 -19.57
C SER A 112 0.50 -5.57 -21.07
N TYR A 113 0.94 -4.65 -21.92
CA TYR A 113 0.97 -4.86 -23.39
C TYR A 113 1.79 -6.10 -23.78
N GLY A 114 2.87 -6.38 -23.03
CA GLY A 114 3.70 -7.58 -23.20
C GLY A 114 3.12 -8.85 -22.57
N GLY A 115 1.90 -8.84 -22.05
CA GLY A 115 1.20 -10.01 -21.50
C GLY A 115 1.51 -10.30 -20.02
N ALA A 116 2.01 -9.32 -19.26
CA ALA A 116 2.19 -9.43 -17.81
C ALA A 116 1.00 -8.82 -17.06
N LEU A 117 0.88 -9.08 -15.76
CA LEU A 117 0.03 -8.33 -14.85
C LEU A 117 0.78 -7.06 -14.45
N GLY A 118 0.48 -5.96 -15.15
CA GLY A 118 1.10 -4.66 -14.95
C GLY A 118 0.53 -3.93 -13.74
N ILE A 119 1.38 -3.55 -12.81
CA ILE A 119 0.99 -2.90 -11.56
C ILE A 119 1.85 -1.68 -11.30
N THR A 120 1.26 -0.64 -10.75
CA THR A 120 1.98 0.52 -10.24
C THR A 120 1.44 0.92 -8.86
N THR A 121 2.33 1.40 -7.99
CA THR A 121 1.97 1.89 -6.66
C THR A 121 2.24 3.37 -6.55
N THR A 122 1.40 4.09 -5.82
CA THR A 122 1.53 5.53 -5.63
C THR A 122 0.74 6.02 -4.41
N SER A 123 0.65 7.33 -4.28
CA SER A 123 -0.21 8.09 -3.38
C SER A 123 -0.83 9.24 -4.18
N GLY A 124 -1.76 9.99 -3.61
CA GLY A 124 -2.54 11.03 -4.29
C GLY A 124 -1.79 11.93 -5.29
N PRO A 125 -0.63 12.53 -4.94
CA PRO A 125 0.10 13.37 -5.90
C PRO A 125 0.60 12.58 -7.11
N GLY A 126 1.04 11.33 -6.92
CA GLY A 126 1.47 10.50 -8.03
C GLY A 126 0.30 9.96 -8.84
N LEU A 127 -0.88 9.77 -8.24
CA LEU A 127 -2.11 9.42 -8.99
C LEU A 127 -2.46 10.54 -10.00
N ALA A 128 -2.31 11.79 -9.61
CA ALA A 128 -2.48 12.93 -10.52
C ALA A 128 -1.54 12.87 -11.73
N LEU A 129 -0.27 12.55 -11.51
CA LEU A 129 0.73 12.42 -12.57
C LEU A 129 0.50 11.22 -13.49
N LYS A 130 -0.22 10.21 -13.04
CA LYS A 130 -0.52 8.98 -13.79
C LYS A 130 -1.80 9.06 -14.62
N SER A 131 -2.61 10.12 -14.48
CA SER A 131 -3.97 10.18 -15.06
C SER A 131 -4.00 10.02 -16.58
N GLU A 132 -3.02 10.53 -17.31
CA GLU A 132 -2.94 10.34 -18.76
C GLU A 132 -2.74 8.86 -19.14
N MET A 133 -1.80 8.18 -18.49
CA MET A 133 -1.53 6.76 -18.75
C MET A 133 -2.69 5.84 -18.32
N ILE A 134 -3.47 6.24 -17.32
CA ILE A 134 -4.71 5.54 -16.95
C ILE A 134 -5.70 5.62 -18.12
N GLY A 135 -5.90 6.82 -18.68
CA GLY A 135 -6.73 7.03 -19.87
C GLY A 135 -6.24 6.21 -21.07
N LEU A 136 -4.93 6.17 -21.30
CA LEU A 136 -4.33 5.35 -22.36
C LEU A 136 -4.58 3.85 -22.14
N GLY A 137 -4.48 3.37 -20.90
CA GLY A 137 -4.81 1.98 -20.56
C GLY A 137 -6.25 1.62 -20.89
N VAL A 138 -7.20 2.51 -20.61
CA VAL A 138 -8.61 2.34 -21.00
C VAL A 138 -8.78 2.32 -22.52
N MET A 139 -8.14 3.24 -23.23
CA MET A 139 -8.21 3.31 -24.69
C MET A 139 -7.63 2.09 -25.41
N LEU A 140 -6.61 1.47 -24.81
CA LEU A 140 -5.95 0.28 -25.34
C LEU A 140 -6.54 -1.03 -24.83
N GLU A 141 -7.53 -0.95 -23.92
CA GLU A 141 -8.14 -2.11 -23.26
C GLU A 141 -7.10 -3.01 -22.57
N LEU A 142 -6.06 -2.38 -21.97
CA LEU A 142 -4.99 -3.10 -21.27
C LEU A 142 -5.25 -3.20 -19.77
N PRO A 143 -5.08 -4.39 -19.17
CA PRO A 143 -5.20 -4.54 -17.73
C PRO A 143 -4.08 -3.79 -17.01
N LEU A 144 -4.44 -2.89 -16.11
CA LEU A 144 -3.51 -2.11 -15.29
C LEU A 144 -4.06 -1.96 -13.88
N ILE A 145 -3.33 -2.44 -12.89
CA ILE A 145 -3.70 -2.25 -11.48
C ILE A 145 -2.90 -1.08 -10.91
N ILE A 146 -3.64 -0.09 -10.41
CA ILE A 146 -3.04 1.08 -9.75
C ILE A 146 -3.41 1.03 -8.28
N ILE A 147 -2.40 1.06 -7.44
CA ILE A 147 -2.56 1.02 -5.99
C ILE A 147 -2.26 2.40 -5.44
N ASP A 148 -3.30 3.08 -4.99
CA ASP A 148 -3.20 4.37 -4.35
C ASP A 148 -3.25 4.20 -2.83
N VAL A 149 -2.10 4.38 -2.17
CA VAL A 149 -2.01 4.36 -0.71
C VAL A 149 -2.15 5.79 -0.21
N GLN A 150 -3.35 6.13 0.24
CA GLN A 150 -3.78 7.48 0.56
C GLN A 150 -2.96 8.15 1.66
N ARG A 151 -2.77 9.46 1.52
CA ARG A 151 -2.14 10.32 2.51
C ARG A 151 -2.69 11.74 2.46
N GLY A 152 -2.42 12.55 3.48
CA GLY A 152 -2.87 13.93 3.53
C GLY A 152 -2.39 14.76 2.35
N GLY A 153 -3.30 15.51 1.73
CA GLY A 153 -3.08 16.47 0.66
C GLY A 153 -3.15 17.91 1.15
N PRO A 154 -3.18 18.90 0.24
CA PRO A 154 -2.95 18.82 -1.20
C PRO A 154 -1.47 18.72 -1.61
N SER A 155 -1.21 18.49 -2.91
CA SER A 155 0.15 18.37 -3.50
C SER A 155 0.97 17.29 -2.80
N THR A 156 2.23 17.56 -2.45
CA THR A 156 3.08 16.61 -1.71
C THR A 156 2.49 16.23 -0.35
N GLY A 157 1.73 17.14 0.24
CA GLY A 157 0.90 16.92 1.42
C GLY A 157 1.69 16.49 2.66
N LEU A 158 1.07 15.59 3.42
CA LEU A 158 1.58 15.06 4.68
C LEU A 158 1.88 13.56 4.55
N PRO A 159 3.10 13.17 4.14
CA PRO A 159 3.41 11.77 3.77
C PRO A 159 3.12 10.71 4.83
N THR A 160 3.16 11.08 6.11
CA THR A 160 2.95 10.17 7.24
C THR A 160 1.57 10.32 7.91
N LYS A 161 0.69 11.13 7.34
CA LYS A 161 -0.67 11.35 7.85
C LYS A 161 -1.69 10.71 6.93
N THR A 162 -2.58 9.91 7.50
CA THR A 162 -3.65 9.25 6.77
C THR A 162 -4.80 10.23 6.52
N GLU A 163 -5.24 10.30 5.28
CA GLU A 163 -6.40 11.08 4.85
C GLU A 163 -6.96 10.47 3.57
N GLN A 164 -8.27 10.51 3.38
CA GLN A 164 -8.90 10.17 2.11
C GLN A 164 -9.18 11.47 1.34
N ALA A 165 -8.19 11.94 0.57
CA ALA A 165 -8.26 13.21 -0.15
C ALA A 165 -8.35 13.06 -1.68
N ASP A 166 -8.23 11.84 -2.21
CA ASP A 166 -8.01 11.54 -3.64
C ASP A 166 -9.05 10.60 -4.28
N LEU A 167 -10.10 10.20 -3.54
CA LEU A 167 -11.14 9.30 -4.06
C LEU A 167 -11.83 9.87 -5.31
N LEU A 168 -12.23 11.14 -5.29
CA LEU A 168 -12.88 11.77 -6.44
C LEU A 168 -11.93 11.91 -7.64
N GLN A 169 -10.65 12.14 -7.38
CA GLN A 169 -9.61 12.12 -8.41
C GLN A 169 -9.48 10.71 -9.02
N ALA A 170 -9.45 9.66 -8.20
CA ALA A 170 -9.42 8.29 -8.67
C ALA A 170 -10.63 7.93 -9.51
N MET A 171 -11.81 8.40 -9.15
CA MET A 171 -13.06 8.12 -9.85
C MET A 171 -13.23 8.96 -11.13
N PHE A 172 -12.88 10.25 -11.09
CA PHE A 172 -13.27 11.21 -12.12
C PHE A 172 -12.13 12.08 -12.65
N GLY A 173 -10.91 11.96 -12.12
CA GLY A 173 -9.79 12.86 -12.41
C GLY A 173 -9.07 12.61 -13.73
N ARG A 174 -9.79 12.28 -14.80
CA ARG A 174 -9.22 12.05 -16.15
C ARG A 174 -10.00 12.85 -17.19
N ASN A 175 -9.36 13.12 -18.33
CA ASN A 175 -10.04 13.72 -19.47
C ASN A 175 -10.86 12.66 -20.23
N GLY A 176 -11.98 13.08 -20.81
CA GLY A 176 -12.87 12.22 -21.59
C GLY A 176 -13.61 11.17 -20.74
N GLU A 177 -14.26 10.25 -21.42
CA GLU A 177 -14.89 9.09 -20.78
C GLU A 177 -13.84 8.01 -20.54
N SER A 178 -13.42 7.87 -19.31
CA SER A 178 -12.39 6.91 -18.88
C SER A 178 -12.84 6.22 -17.59
N PRO A 179 -13.86 5.35 -17.68
CA PRO A 179 -14.36 4.65 -16.50
C PRO A 179 -13.32 3.63 -15.99
N VAL A 180 -13.13 3.61 -14.67
CA VAL A 180 -12.28 2.63 -14.00
C VAL A 180 -13.00 2.04 -12.81
N VAL A 181 -12.70 0.77 -12.49
CA VAL A 181 -13.17 0.14 -11.27
C VAL A 181 -12.33 0.65 -10.11
N VAL A 182 -12.98 1.08 -9.03
CA VAL A 182 -12.32 1.51 -7.80
C VAL A 182 -12.70 0.56 -6.68
N LEU A 183 -11.69 -0.10 -6.10
CA LEU A 183 -11.84 -1.03 -4.98
C LEU A 183 -11.22 -0.41 -3.73
N ALA A 184 -11.90 -0.50 -2.60
CA ALA A 184 -11.48 0.13 -1.34
C ALA A 184 -11.45 -0.90 -0.21
N PRO A 185 -10.28 -1.50 0.11
CA PRO A 185 -10.16 -2.44 1.22
C PRO A 185 -10.34 -1.75 2.56
N SER A 186 -11.04 -2.39 3.50
CA SER A 186 -11.32 -1.88 4.84
C SER A 186 -10.43 -2.50 5.93
N THR A 187 -9.82 -3.64 5.65
CA THR A 187 -8.97 -4.39 6.59
C THR A 187 -7.73 -4.94 5.90
N PRO A 188 -6.69 -5.35 6.65
CA PRO A 188 -5.56 -6.07 6.05
C PRO A 188 -5.96 -7.36 5.31
N SER A 189 -7.04 -8.04 5.74
CA SER A 189 -7.57 -9.20 5.00
C SER A 189 -8.12 -8.75 3.66
N ASP A 190 -8.91 -7.68 3.61
CA ASP A 190 -9.42 -7.13 2.34
C ASP A 190 -8.27 -6.67 1.44
N CYS A 191 -7.19 -6.12 2.01
CA CYS A 191 -6.00 -5.76 1.24
C CYS A 191 -5.36 -6.97 0.54
N PHE A 192 -5.51 -8.18 1.10
CA PHE A 192 -5.07 -9.41 0.44
C PHE A 192 -6.05 -9.84 -0.67
N ASP A 193 -7.33 -9.72 -0.46
CA ASP A 193 -8.37 -10.23 -1.38
C ASP A 193 -8.59 -9.29 -2.57
N MET A 194 -8.53 -7.97 -2.37
CA MET A 194 -8.81 -6.98 -3.42
C MET A 194 -7.90 -7.09 -4.67
N PRO A 195 -6.59 -7.39 -4.59
CA PRO A 195 -5.78 -7.62 -5.78
C PRO A 195 -6.22 -8.82 -6.62
N ILE A 196 -6.77 -9.85 -5.99
CA ILE A 196 -7.31 -11.04 -6.67
C ILE A 196 -8.57 -10.64 -7.43
N GLU A 197 -9.43 -9.84 -6.80
CA GLU A 197 -10.64 -9.31 -7.45
C GLU A 197 -10.30 -8.36 -8.60
N ALA A 198 -9.31 -7.49 -8.42
CA ALA A 198 -8.86 -6.55 -9.44
C ALA A 198 -8.23 -7.23 -10.67
N ALA A 199 -7.72 -8.46 -10.52
CA ALA A 199 -7.10 -9.22 -11.60
C ALA A 199 -8.09 -10.10 -12.40
N ARG A 200 -9.37 -10.14 -12.00
CA ARG A 200 -10.47 -10.85 -12.68
C ARG A 200 -11.05 -10.04 -13.82
#